data_8d301565808d0c093b32fa4844726285
#
_entry.id   8d301565808d0c093b32fa4844726285
#
_cell.length_a   1.000
_cell.length_b   1.000
_cell.length_c   1.000
_cell.angle_alpha   90.00
_cell.angle_beta   90.00
_cell.angle_gamma   90.00
#
_symmetry.space_group_name_H-M   'P 1'
#
loop_
_entity.id
_entity.type
_entity.pdbx_description
1 polymer ?
#
loop_
_entity_poly.entity_id
_entity_poly.type
_entity_poly.pdbx_seq_one_letter_code
_entity_poly.pdbx_strand_id
1 'polypeptide(L)'
;MMRNAGKQPSSARDGAQRGARQTDLQALTGRDRGFWRGRWFSVKAAIAGAVHTVRTQPNAWIELAALAVILVAGWWFAIRAIEWALLGLTVFIVLALEAVNTAVEATIDLVSPHYHPLAKIAKDTAAGALIFAVLGSLWVAAAIFGPRLWALLFG
;
A
#
# COMPACT_ATOMS: atom_id res chain seq x y z
N MET A 1 27.77 54.86 -19.92
CA MET A 1 26.53 54.27 -20.50
C MET A 1 26.31 52.88 -19.87
N MET A 2 25.67 52.83 -18.68
CA MET A 2 25.44 51.58 -17.94
C MET A 2 24.09 51.02 -18.33
N ARG A 3 24.06 49.82 -18.90
CA ARG A 3 22.83 49.06 -19.26
C ARG A 3 22.13 48.59 -17.98
N ASN A 4 20.95 49.11 -17.78
CA ASN A 4 20.04 48.72 -16.72
C ASN A 4 19.50 47.30 -17.05
N ALA A 5 20.05 46.27 -16.40
CA ALA A 5 19.54 44.92 -16.50
C ALA A 5 18.17 44.87 -15.80
N GLY A 6 17.10 44.84 -16.59
CA GLY A 6 15.72 44.87 -16.13
C GLY A 6 15.43 43.75 -15.14
N LYS A 7 15.21 44.10 -13.87
CA LYS A 7 14.56 43.25 -12.89
C LYS A 7 13.12 42.99 -13.37
N GLN A 8 12.86 41.77 -13.81
CA GLN A 8 11.47 41.34 -14.06
C GLN A 8 10.67 41.47 -12.76
N PRO A 9 9.43 41.98 -12.81
CA PRO A 9 8.60 42.14 -11.62
C PRO A 9 8.32 40.79 -10.97
N SER A 10 8.38 40.74 -9.64
CA SER A 10 8.21 39.54 -8.82
C SER A 10 6.92 38.76 -9.15
N SER A 11 5.85 39.46 -9.54
CA SER A 11 4.57 38.89 -9.95
C SER A 11 4.64 37.96 -11.18
N ALA A 12 5.52 38.25 -12.13
CA ALA A 12 5.70 37.41 -13.32
C ALA A 12 6.44 36.12 -13.00
N ARG A 13 7.38 36.14 -12.06
CA ARG A 13 8.09 34.94 -11.57
C ARG A 13 7.18 34.05 -10.75
N ASP A 14 6.37 34.65 -9.87
CA ASP A 14 5.40 33.92 -9.06
C ASP A 14 4.31 33.26 -9.92
N GLY A 15 3.83 33.93 -10.97
CA GLY A 15 2.90 33.38 -11.93
C GLY A 15 3.48 32.19 -12.71
N ALA A 16 4.72 32.32 -13.18
CA ALA A 16 5.43 31.25 -13.88
C ALA A 16 5.66 30.00 -12.98
N GLN A 17 6.06 30.22 -11.71
CA GLN A 17 6.27 29.13 -10.75
C GLN A 17 4.94 28.43 -10.38
N ARG A 18 3.85 29.17 -10.22
CA ARG A 18 2.50 28.59 -9.98
C ARG A 18 2.04 27.78 -11.18
N GLY A 19 2.23 28.29 -12.40
CA GLY A 19 1.92 27.57 -13.62
C GLY A 19 2.70 26.27 -13.76
N ALA A 20 4.02 26.28 -13.53
CA ALA A 20 4.86 25.11 -13.55
C ALA A 20 4.41 24.07 -12.50
N ARG A 21 4.15 24.47 -11.26
CA ARG A 21 3.63 23.58 -10.21
C ARG A 21 2.28 22.95 -10.57
N GLN A 22 1.36 23.73 -11.18
CA GLN A 22 0.08 23.20 -11.62
C GLN A 22 0.24 22.17 -12.73
N THR A 23 1.12 22.40 -13.67
CA THR A 23 1.41 21.46 -14.77
C THR A 23 2.00 20.15 -14.22
N ASP A 24 2.92 20.25 -13.25
CA ASP A 24 3.52 19.08 -12.60
C ASP A 24 2.48 18.28 -11.81
N LEU A 25 1.61 18.94 -11.06
CA LEU A 25 0.53 18.27 -10.32
C LEU A 25 -0.47 17.60 -11.26
N GLN A 26 -0.81 18.23 -12.39
CA GLN A 26 -1.69 17.66 -13.40
C GLN A 26 -1.06 16.43 -14.07
N ALA A 27 0.24 16.47 -14.36
CA ALA A 27 0.98 15.35 -14.90
C ALA A 27 0.98 14.16 -13.92
N LEU A 28 1.15 14.42 -12.61
CA LEU A 28 1.14 13.40 -11.57
C LEU A 28 -0.25 12.82 -11.32
N THR A 29 -1.30 13.63 -11.38
CA THR A 29 -2.68 13.21 -11.07
C THR A 29 -3.45 12.70 -12.29
N GLY A 30 -2.96 12.94 -13.51
CA GLY A 30 -3.64 12.55 -14.75
C GLY A 30 -4.96 13.29 -15.01
N ARG A 31 -5.20 14.42 -14.34
CA ARG A 31 -6.49 15.15 -14.31
C ARG A 31 -6.93 15.70 -15.65
N ASP A 32 -6.00 15.98 -16.57
CA ASP A 32 -6.28 16.50 -17.93
C ASP A 32 -6.56 15.40 -18.97
N ARG A 33 -6.53 14.15 -18.54
CA ARG A 33 -6.82 13.02 -19.43
C ARG A 33 -8.32 12.76 -19.38
N GLY A 34 -8.99 12.69 -20.54
CA GLY A 34 -10.42 12.38 -20.62
C GLY A 34 -10.79 11.17 -19.74
N PHE A 35 -12.05 11.10 -19.27
CA PHE A 35 -12.55 10.19 -18.25
C PHE A 35 -11.95 8.77 -18.29
N TRP A 36 -11.95 8.09 -19.42
CA TRP A 36 -11.42 6.73 -19.56
C TRP A 36 -9.89 6.64 -19.45
N ARG A 37 -9.18 7.60 -20.02
CA ARG A 37 -7.71 7.66 -19.92
C ARG A 37 -7.25 7.98 -18.49
N GLY A 38 -7.98 8.83 -17.76
CA GLY A 38 -7.71 9.12 -16.37
C GLY A 38 -7.89 7.90 -15.48
N ARG A 39 -8.96 7.13 -15.68
CA ARG A 39 -9.20 5.88 -14.95
C ARG A 39 -8.12 4.82 -15.24
N TRP A 40 -7.74 4.66 -16.49
CA TRP A 40 -6.66 3.75 -16.86
C TRP A 40 -5.32 4.15 -16.25
N PHE A 41 -5.02 5.45 -16.17
CA PHE A 41 -3.86 5.97 -15.48
C PHE A 41 -3.90 5.63 -13.98
N SER A 42 -5.04 5.82 -13.32
CA SER A 42 -5.22 5.49 -11.90
C SER A 42 -5.02 3.99 -11.63
N VAL A 43 -5.54 3.12 -12.50
CA VAL A 43 -5.32 1.67 -12.38
C VAL A 43 -3.83 1.32 -12.53
N LYS A 44 -3.14 1.91 -13.51
CA LYS A 44 -1.69 1.69 -13.66
C LYS A 44 -0.91 2.18 -12.45
N ALA A 45 -1.27 3.34 -11.91
CA ALA A 45 -0.64 3.87 -10.70
C ALA A 45 -0.88 2.96 -9.48
N ALA A 46 -2.10 2.44 -9.32
CA ALA A 46 -2.42 1.49 -8.26
C ALA A 46 -1.62 0.18 -8.38
N ILE A 47 -1.54 -0.39 -9.59
CA ILE A 47 -0.71 -1.57 -9.84
C ILE A 47 0.76 -1.30 -9.56
N ALA A 48 1.27 -0.14 -9.98
CA ALA A 48 2.66 0.23 -9.72
C ALA A 48 2.95 0.35 -8.21
N GLY A 49 2.01 0.92 -7.44
CA GLY A 49 2.08 0.98 -5.98
C GLY A 49 2.09 -0.42 -5.33
N ALA A 50 1.19 -1.31 -5.74
CA ALA A 50 1.15 -2.68 -5.25
C ALA A 50 2.45 -3.45 -5.57
N VAL A 51 2.96 -3.32 -6.79
CA VAL A 51 4.25 -3.92 -7.19
C VAL A 51 5.41 -3.34 -6.39
N HIS A 52 5.40 -2.03 -6.12
CA HIS A 52 6.41 -1.38 -5.28
C HIS A 52 6.42 -2.00 -3.89
N THR A 53 5.26 -2.10 -3.22
CA THR A 53 5.11 -2.72 -1.90
C THR A 53 5.69 -4.15 -1.89
N VAL A 54 5.26 -5.01 -2.81
CA VAL A 54 5.76 -6.39 -2.90
C VAL A 54 7.28 -6.46 -3.11
N ARG A 55 7.87 -5.51 -3.85
CA ARG A 55 9.32 -5.51 -4.12
C ARG A 55 10.15 -4.95 -2.98
N THR A 56 9.61 -4.02 -2.21
CA THR A 56 10.37 -3.29 -1.19
C THR A 56 10.13 -3.80 0.23
N GLN A 57 8.99 -4.46 0.47
CA GLN A 57 8.62 -4.93 1.81
C GLN A 57 8.89 -6.44 1.96
N PRO A 58 9.82 -6.82 2.85
CA PRO A 58 10.06 -8.24 3.15
C PRO A 58 8.82 -8.97 3.65
N ASN A 59 7.94 -8.29 4.39
CA ASN A 59 6.70 -8.84 4.92
C ASN A 59 5.77 -9.33 3.81
N ALA A 60 5.69 -8.59 2.68
CA ALA A 60 4.87 -9.00 1.54
C ALA A 60 5.27 -10.37 0.96
N TRP A 61 6.54 -10.74 1.01
CA TRP A 61 7.01 -12.07 0.61
C TRP A 61 6.56 -13.16 1.57
N ILE A 62 6.55 -12.86 2.89
CA ILE A 62 6.02 -13.77 3.91
C ILE A 62 4.53 -14.00 3.68
N GLU A 63 3.78 -12.96 3.38
CA GLU A 63 2.35 -13.03 3.09
C GLU A 63 2.05 -13.83 1.81
N LEU A 64 2.85 -13.64 0.76
CA LEU A 64 2.72 -14.44 -0.47
C LEU A 64 3.06 -15.92 -0.24
N ALA A 65 4.05 -16.21 0.58
CA ALA A 65 4.37 -17.57 0.99
C ALA A 65 3.21 -18.18 1.82
N ALA A 66 2.65 -17.44 2.76
CA ALA A 66 1.48 -17.85 3.54
C ALA A 66 0.27 -18.10 2.62
N LEU A 67 0.03 -17.25 1.63
CA LEU A 67 -1.00 -17.46 0.62
C LEU A 67 -0.79 -18.78 -0.14
N ALA A 68 0.43 -19.07 -0.56
CA ALA A 68 0.74 -20.34 -1.24
C ALA A 68 0.42 -21.56 -0.34
N VAL A 69 0.80 -21.48 0.95
CA VAL A 69 0.46 -22.53 1.92
C VAL A 69 -1.06 -22.67 2.10
N ILE A 70 -1.79 -21.57 2.21
CA ILE A 70 -3.25 -21.54 2.32
C ILE A 70 -3.89 -22.19 1.08
N LEU A 71 -3.41 -21.89 -0.12
CA LEU A 71 -3.93 -22.46 -1.37
C LEU A 71 -3.74 -23.97 -1.41
N VAL A 72 -2.55 -24.46 -1.06
CA VAL A 72 -2.25 -25.89 -1.03
C VAL A 72 -3.06 -26.59 0.05
N ALA A 73 -3.10 -26.06 1.27
CA ALA A 73 -3.85 -26.65 2.37
C ALA A 73 -5.36 -26.63 2.12
N GLY A 74 -5.89 -25.53 1.60
CA GLY A 74 -7.31 -25.40 1.28
C GLY A 74 -7.76 -26.40 0.21
N TRP A 75 -6.93 -26.61 -0.81
CA TRP A 75 -7.17 -27.62 -1.81
C TRP A 75 -7.08 -29.04 -1.22
N TRP A 76 -6.06 -29.33 -0.42
CA TRP A 76 -5.85 -30.63 0.23
C TRP A 76 -7.00 -31.01 1.15
N PHE A 77 -7.48 -30.08 1.97
CA PHE A 77 -8.58 -30.30 2.91
C PHE A 77 -9.97 -30.09 2.29
N ALA A 78 -10.05 -29.81 0.99
CA ALA A 78 -11.30 -29.56 0.26
C ALA A 78 -12.22 -28.58 1.01
N ILE A 79 -11.67 -27.42 1.44
CA ILE A 79 -12.42 -26.44 2.22
C ILE A 79 -13.59 -25.87 1.41
N ARG A 80 -14.64 -25.42 2.12
CA ARG A 80 -15.86 -24.89 1.50
C ARG A 80 -15.64 -23.52 0.86
N ALA A 81 -16.48 -23.17 -0.10
CA ALA A 81 -16.39 -21.87 -0.80
C ALA A 81 -16.38 -20.66 0.15
N ILE A 82 -17.17 -20.71 1.23
CA ILE A 82 -17.19 -19.64 2.24
C ILE A 82 -15.86 -19.54 3.00
N GLU A 83 -15.19 -20.65 3.26
CA GLU A 83 -13.88 -20.67 3.93
C GLU A 83 -12.79 -20.10 3.02
N TRP A 84 -12.87 -20.39 1.71
CA TRP A 84 -12.03 -19.74 0.70
C TRP A 84 -12.23 -18.22 0.65
N ALA A 85 -13.49 -17.78 0.71
CA ALA A 85 -13.81 -16.35 0.71
C ALA A 85 -13.27 -15.65 1.97
N LEU A 86 -13.39 -16.27 3.15
CA LEU A 86 -12.86 -15.72 4.40
C LEU A 86 -11.33 -15.64 4.39
N LEU A 87 -10.64 -16.70 4.00
CA LEU A 87 -9.18 -16.71 3.89
C LEU A 87 -8.69 -15.70 2.86
N GLY A 88 -9.33 -15.63 1.69
CA GLY A 88 -9.01 -14.64 0.68
C GLY A 88 -9.17 -13.22 1.19
N LEU A 89 -10.28 -12.95 1.89
CA LEU A 89 -10.52 -11.62 2.47
C LEU A 89 -9.43 -11.22 3.47
N THR A 90 -9.03 -12.13 4.38
CA THR A 90 -7.98 -11.82 5.36
C THR A 90 -6.64 -11.55 4.69
N VAL A 91 -6.24 -12.35 3.70
CA VAL A 91 -5.00 -12.14 2.95
C VAL A 91 -5.00 -10.77 2.24
N PHE A 92 -6.10 -10.42 1.56
CA PHE A 92 -6.19 -9.11 0.90
C PHE A 92 -6.20 -7.95 1.88
N ILE A 93 -6.78 -8.10 3.08
CA ILE A 93 -6.74 -7.07 4.14
C ILE A 93 -5.30 -6.87 4.61
N VAL A 94 -4.54 -7.94 4.86
CA VAL A 94 -3.14 -7.85 5.29
C VAL A 94 -2.30 -7.16 4.21
N LEU A 95 -2.40 -7.57 2.95
CA LEU A 95 -1.70 -6.93 1.83
C LEU A 95 -2.08 -5.45 1.64
N ALA A 96 -3.35 -5.11 1.82
CA ALA A 96 -3.80 -3.72 1.74
C ALA A 96 -3.22 -2.86 2.86
N LEU A 97 -3.16 -3.39 4.09
CA LEU A 97 -2.56 -2.68 5.22
C LEU A 97 -1.04 -2.57 5.09
N GLU A 98 -0.35 -3.56 4.50
CA GLU A 98 1.07 -3.45 4.15
C GLU A 98 1.32 -2.30 3.17
N ALA A 99 0.48 -2.17 2.14
CA ALA A 99 0.56 -1.05 1.21
C ALA A 99 0.29 0.31 1.88
N VAL A 100 -0.67 0.37 2.80
CA VAL A 100 -0.95 1.57 3.59
C VAL A 100 0.22 1.90 4.52
N ASN A 101 0.78 0.91 5.21
CA ASN A 101 1.97 1.09 6.06
C ASN A 101 3.14 1.66 5.25
N THR A 102 3.44 1.09 4.08
CA THR A 102 4.47 1.60 3.16
C THR A 102 4.22 3.05 2.76
N ALA A 103 2.97 3.42 2.46
CA ALA A 103 2.61 4.79 2.12
C ALA A 103 2.78 5.75 3.30
N VAL A 104 2.42 5.33 4.52
CA VAL A 104 2.64 6.12 5.75
C VAL A 104 4.13 6.33 6.00
N GLU A 105 4.94 5.28 5.91
CA GLU A 105 6.40 5.38 6.06
C GLU A 105 7.00 6.36 5.06
N ALA A 106 6.69 6.21 3.78
CA ALA A 106 7.18 7.10 2.73
C ALA A 106 6.75 8.56 2.93
N THR A 107 5.51 8.77 3.39
CA THR A 107 4.99 10.12 3.68
C THR A 107 5.73 10.75 4.86
N ILE A 108 5.96 9.99 5.94
CA ILE A 108 6.65 10.48 7.13
C ILE A 108 8.10 10.79 6.80
N ASP A 109 8.78 9.93 6.04
CA ASP A 109 10.18 10.15 5.64
C ASP A 109 10.35 11.39 4.77
N LEU A 110 9.35 11.70 3.94
CA LEU A 110 9.32 12.91 3.13
C LEU A 110 9.12 14.17 3.98
N VAL A 111 8.26 14.13 5.00
CA VAL A 111 7.88 15.29 5.79
C VAL A 111 8.82 15.51 6.98
N SER A 112 9.34 14.43 7.56
CA SER A 112 10.20 14.46 8.73
C SER A 112 11.46 13.61 8.53
N PRO A 113 12.45 14.14 7.76
CA PRO A 113 13.68 13.41 7.48
C PRO A 113 14.60 13.25 8.71
N HIS A 114 14.31 13.96 9.80
CA HIS A 114 15.01 13.84 11.08
C HIS A 114 14.09 13.19 12.11
N TYR A 115 14.70 12.62 13.16
CA TYR A 115 13.93 12.01 14.23
C TYR A 115 12.95 13.01 14.88
N HIS A 116 11.68 12.60 14.93
CA HIS A 116 10.64 13.32 15.65
C HIS A 116 9.73 12.31 16.38
N PRO A 117 9.40 12.53 17.67
CA PRO A 117 8.62 11.56 18.45
C PRO A 117 7.26 11.20 17.83
N LEU A 118 6.54 12.19 17.27
CA LEU A 118 5.26 11.95 16.60
C LEU A 118 5.43 11.15 15.30
N ALA A 119 6.51 11.37 14.55
CA ALA A 119 6.82 10.59 13.36
C ALA A 119 7.04 9.12 13.70
N LYS A 120 7.76 8.85 14.81
CA LYS A 120 7.93 7.49 15.34
C LYS A 120 6.58 6.88 15.74
N ILE A 121 5.76 7.58 16.51
CA ILE A 121 4.43 7.09 16.92
C ILE A 121 3.57 6.74 15.69
N ALA A 122 3.56 7.57 14.67
CA ALA A 122 2.77 7.33 13.46
C ALA A 122 3.25 6.07 12.70
N LYS A 123 4.57 5.87 12.55
CA LYS A 123 5.14 4.66 11.96
C LYS A 123 4.81 3.41 12.79
N ASP A 124 5.04 3.46 14.10
CA ASP A 124 4.75 2.35 15.00
C ASP A 124 3.26 1.98 14.99
N THR A 125 2.37 2.97 14.89
CA THR A 125 0.91 2.74 14.83
C THR A 125 0.52 2.09 13.51
N ALA A 126 1.09 2.51 12.39
CA ALA A 126 0.83 1.90 11.09
C ALA A 126 1.31 0.43 11.06
N ALA A 127 2.51 0.16 11.58
CA ALA A 127 3.02 -1.20 11.75
C ALA A 127 2.16 -2.02 12.72
N GLY A 128 1.66 -1.40 13.81
CA GLY A 128 0.75 -2.04 14.76
C GLY A 128 -0.56 -2.51 14.15
N ALA A 129 -1.10 -1.78 13.16
CA ALA A 129 -2.30 -2.19 12.44
C ALA A 129 -2.10 -3.51 11.68
N LEU A 130 -0.90 -3.73 11.12
CA LEU A 130 -0.53 -4.99 10.48
C LEU A 130 -0.56 -6.17 11.46
N ILE A 131 -0.06 -5.97 12.68
CA ILE A 131 -0.06 -7.03 13.70
C ILE A 131 -1.49 -7.48 13.98
N PHE A 132 -2.44 -6.56 14.14
CA PHE A 132 -3.85 -6.92 14.34
C PHE A 132 -4.44 -7.68 13.15
N ALA A 133 -4.12 -7.28 11.92
CA ALA A 133 -4.60 -7.97 10.73
C ALA A 133 -4.02 -9.38 10.61
N VAL A 134 -2.72 -9.55 10.88
CA VAL A 134 -2.06 -10.86 10.90
C VAL A 134 -2.66 -11.76 11.97
N LEU A 135 -2.87 -11.28 13.19
CA LEU A 135 -3.51 -12.05 14.26
C LEU A 135 -4.93 -12.48 13.87
N GLY A 136 -5.71 -11.58 13.25
CA GLY A 136 -7.03 -11.90 12.73
C GLY A 136 -6.98 -12.96 11.62
N SER A 137 -6.02 -12.87 10.72
CA SER A 137 -5.81 -13.85 9.65
C SER A 137 -5.44 -15.25 10.23
N LEU A 138 -4.53 -15.27 11.20
CA LEU A 138 -4.14 -16.50 11.90
C LEU A 138 -5.32 -17.14 12.66
N TRP A 139 -6.16 -16.31 13.28
CA TRP A 139 -7.36 -16.77 13.95
C TRP A 139 -8.33 -17.46 12.97
N VAL A 140 -8.59 -16.85 11.80
CA VAL A 140 -9.44 -17.42 10.76
C VAL A 140 -8.83 -18.72 10.23
N ALA A 141 -7.53 -18.74 9.95
CA ALA A 141 -6.83 -19.94 9.50
C ALA A 141 -6.91 -21.08 10.54
N ALA A 142 -6.70 -20.77 11.82
CA ALA A 142 -6.81 -21.73 12.91
C ALA A 142 -8.24 -22.30 13.06
N ALA A 143 -9.25 -21.46 12.92
CA ALA A 143 -10.65 -21.90 12.97
C ALA A 143 -11.02 -22.83 11.80
N ILE A 144 -10.43 -22.60 10.62
CA ILE A 144 -10.71 -23.40 9.42
C ILE A 144 -9.88 -24.69 9.40
N PHE A 145 -8.59 -24.60 9.63
CA PHE A 145 -7.68 -25.75 9.50
C PHE A 145 -7.52 -26.55 10.80
N GLY A 146 -7.67 -25.92 11.97
CA GLY A 146 -7.48 -26.55 13.27
C GLY A 146 -8.27 -27.85 13.46
N PRO A 147 -9.61 -27.86 13.27
CA PRO A 147 -10.41 -29.08 13.40
C PRO A 147 -10.00 -30.18 12.41
N ARG A 148 -9.59 -29.81 11.19
CA ARG A 148 -9.15 -30.74 10.15
C ARG A 148 -7.82 -31.38 10.48
N LEU A 149 -6.88 -30.58 10.96
CA LEU A 149 -5.58 -31.06 11.42
C LEU A 149 -5.72 -31.96 12.64
N TRP A 150 -6.59 -31.59 13.58
CA TRP A 150 -6.88 -32.43 14.74
C TRP A 150 -7.43 -33.79 14.33
N ALA A 151 -8.40 -33.84 13.42
CA ALA A 151 -8.95 -35.08 12.90
C ALA A 151 -7.92 -35.92 12.13
N LEU A 152 -6.97 -35.29 11.45
CA LEU A 152 -5.89 -35.97 10.72
C LEU A 152 -4.88 -36.63 11.67
N LEU A 153 -4.59 -36.00 12.82
CA LEU A 153 -3.55 -36.45 13.76
C LEU A 153 -4.07 -37.40 14.83
N PHE A 154 -5.33 -37.29 15.22
CA PHE A 154 -5.87 -37.96 16.40
C PHE A 154 -7.22 -38.69 16.13
N GLY A 155 -7.77 -38.58 14.92
CA GLY A 155 -9.01 -39.26 14.49
C GLY A 155 -8.70 -40.44 13.66
#